data_4de6961dd5a0e807c7231a5f2bb68822
#
_entry.id   4de6961dd5a0e807c7231a5f2bb68822
#
_cell.length_a   1.000
_cell.length_b   1.000
_cell.length_c   1.000
_cell.angle_alpha   90.00
_cell.angle_beta   90.00
_cell.angle_gamma   90.00
#
_symmetry.space_group_name_H-M   'P 1'
#
loop_
_entity.id
_entity.type
_entity.pdbx_description
1 polymer ?
#
loop_
_entity_poly.entity_id
_entity_poly.type
_entity_poly.pdbx_seq_one_letter_code
_entity_poly.pdbx_strand_id
1 'polypeptide(L)'
;MNCCCEDKKNVKLVFRREQLLYDIGNYACVEGDLLGDDAEHIAHQVKDIVEDGNVDRVTRVLNLAHTECVEMLYPYTKKALGEDEVMDDTLEIPDTYEIEMTVPATFARTTMQLLVQSIHEYMVCRVLQDWLSMTSVQSAPVWDDKLQRIKQKIQSALLSRMRYVRRKLKPF
;
A
#
# COMPACT_ATOMS: atom_id res chain seq x y z
N MET A 1 23.08 -29.77 17.50
CA MET A 1 22.42 -28.92 16.50
C MET A 1 21.59 -27.90 17.25
N ASN A 2 22.14 -26.68 17.48
CA ASN A 2 21.37 -25.60 18.10
C ASN A 2 20.39 -25.05 17.05
N CYS A 3 19.11 -25.39 17.22
CA CYS A 3 18.03 -24.72 16.53
C CYS A 3 18.01 -23.28 17.07
N CYS A 4 18.61 -22.33 16.35
CA CYS A 4 18.44 -20.91 16.66
C CYS A 4 16.97 -20.58 16.44
N CYS A 5 16.17 -20.61 17.50
CA CYS A 5 14.90 -19.91 17.51
C CYS A 5 15.25 -18.42 17.33
N GLU A 6 15.16 -17.92 16.09
CA GLU A 6 15.23 -16.48 15.87
C GLU A 6 14.06 -15.86 16.65
N ASP A 7 14.37 -14.99 17.60
CA ASP A 7 13.35 -14.24 18.32
C ASP A 7 12.50 -13.47 17.30
N LYS A 8 11.19 -13.70 17.35
CA LYS A 8 10.22 -13.06 16.48
C LYS A 8 9.52 -11.95 17.24
N LYS A 9 9.19 -10.87 16.55
CA LYS A 9 8.42 -9.74 17.09
C LYS A 9 7.16 -9.54 16.27
N ASN A 10 6.06 -9.32 16.96
CA ASN A 10 4.81 -8.91 16.31
C ASN A 10 4.79 -7.39 16.20
N VAL A 11 4.48 -6.90 15.01
CA VAL A 11 4.36 -5.48 14.68
C VAL A 11 3.02 -5.29 14.01
N LYS A 12 2.29 -4.25 14.40
CA LYS A 12 1.02 -3.85 13.81
C LYS A 12 1.22 -2.51 13.11
N LEU A 13 0.96 -2.47 11.82
CA LEU A 13 0.92 -1.25 11.03
C LEU A 13 -0.54 -0.78 10.95
N VAL A 14 -0.78 0.51 11.19
CA VAL A 14 -2.13 1.08 11.20
C VAL A 14 -2.17 2.28 10.28
N PHE A 15 -3.12 2.28 9.35
CA PHE A 15 -3.36 3.37 8.40
C PHE A 15 -4.78 3.90 8.62
N ARG A 16 -4.91 5.20 8.85
CA ARG A 16 -6.21 5.84 9.07
C ARG A 16 -6.86 6.14 7.72
N ARG A 17 -8.09 5.68 7.53
CA ARG A 17 -8.85 5.92 6.30
C ARG A 17 -9.00 7.42 6.00
N GLU A 18 -9.30 8.22 7.02
CA GLU A 18 -9.41 9.66 6.90
C GLU A 18 -8.14 10.31 6.30
N GLN A 19 -6.95 9.88 6.77
CA GLN A 19 -5.68 10.40 6.26
C GLN A 19 -5.43 9.97 4.81
N LEU A 20 -5.77 8.74 4.46
CA LEU A 20 -5.65 8.25 3.09
C LEU A 20 -6.56 9.04 2.14
N LEU A 21 -7.83 9.27 2.52
CA LEU A 21 -8.77 10.07 1.72
C LEU A 21 -8.31 11.52 1.57
N TYR A 22 -7.77 12.11 2.64
CA TYR A 22 -7.20 13.46 2.59
C TYR A 22 -6.06 13.56 1.58
N ASP A 23 -5.11 12.61 1.61
CA ASP A 23 -3.97 12.63 0.70
C ASP A 23 -4.39 12.32 -0.76
N ILE A 24 -5.36 11.43 -0.97
CA ILE A 24 -5.97 11.17 -2.29
C ILE A 24 -6.58 12.45 -2.85
N GLY A 25 -7.38 13.17 -2.05
CA GLY A 25 -8.00 14.43 -2.46
C GLY A 25 -6.97 15.50 -2.82
N ASN A 26 -5.90 15.64 -2.03
CA ASN A 26 -4.81 16.57 -2.31
C ASN A 26 -4.13 16.28 -3.66
N TYR A 27 -3.79 15.03 -3.93
CA TYR A 27 -3.19 14.65 -5.22
C TYR A 27 -4.16 14.88 -6.39
N ALA A 28 -5.44 14.56 -6.22
CA ALA A 28 -6.45 14.79 -7.24
C ALA A 28 -6.63 16.28 -7.54
N CYS A 29 -6.60 17.15 -6.52
CA CYS A 29 -6.63 18.59 -6.71
C CYS A 29 -5.44 19.07 -7.54
N VAL A 30 -4.22 18.63 -7.22
CA VAL A 30 -3.01 19.01 -7.97
C VAL A 30 -3.08 18.51 -9.41
N GLU A 31 -3.51 17.26 -9.63
CA GLU A 31 -3.68 16.72 -11.00
C GLU A 31 -4.73 17.51 -11.78
N GLY A 32 -5.86 17.85 -11.16
CA GLY A 32 -6.90 18.66 -11.79
C GLY A 32 -6.42 20.08 -12.14
N ASP A 33 -5.57 20.69 -11.31
CA ASP A 33 -5.00 22.02 -11.58
C ASP A 33 -3.93 22.01 -12.69
N LEU A 34 -3.30 20.87 -12.95
CA LEU A 34 -2.33 20.69 -14.04
C LEU A 34 -3.02 20.53 -15.41
N LEU A 35 -4.31 20.20 -15.44
CA LEU A 35 -5.08 20.16 -16.67
C LEU A 35 -5.39 21.60 -17.08
N GLY A 36 -5.05 21.96 -18.33
CA GLY A 36 -5.26 23.33 -18.83
C GLY A 36 -6.74 23.73 -18.92
N ASP A 37 -7.00 25.01 -19.14
CA ASP A 37 -8.35 25.61 -19.22
C ASP A 37 -9.25 24.92 -20.27
N ASP A 38 -8.67 24.35 -21.32
CA ASP A 38 -9.41 23.60 -22.36
C ASP A 38 -10.01 22.28 -21.85
N ALA A 39 -9.62 21.82 -20.65
CA ALA A 39 -10.02 20.56 -20.02
C ALA A 39 -10.78 20.76 -18.69
N GLU A 40 -11.41 21.90 -18.48
CA GLU A 40 -12.10 22.25 -17.22
C GLU A 40 -13.07 21.15 -16.74
N HIS A 41 -13.82 20.53 -17.65
CA HIS A 41 -14.74 19.45 -17.31
C HIS A 41 -13.99 18.20 -16.77
N ILE A 42 -12.85 17.86 -17.37
CA ILE A 42 -12.02 16.74 -16.92
C ILE A 42 -11.38 17.08 -15.58
N ALA A 43 -10.92 18.32 -15.39
CA ALA A 43 -10.36 18.81 -14.13
C ALA A 43 -11.36 18.69 -12.97
N HIS A 44 -12.62 19.02 -13.21
CA HIS A 44 -13.69 18.80 -12.23
C HIS A 44 -13.86 17.32 -11.89
N GLN A 45 -13.99 16.46 -12.89
CA GLN A 45 -14.13 15.02 -12.68
C GLN A 45 -12.96 14.40 -11.90
N VAL A 46 -11.74 14.90 -12.13
CA VAL A 46 -10.55 14.43 -11.39
C VAL A 46 -10.63 14.82 -9.92
N LYS A 47 -11.10 16.04 -9.61
CA LYS A 47 -11.19 16.57 -8.24
C LYS A 47 -12.33 15.93 -7.42
N ASP A 48 -13.37 15.43 -8.08
CA ASP A 48 -14.56 14.86 -7.42
C ASP A 48 -14.35 13.48 -6.78
N ILE A 49 -13.11 12.96 -6.80
CA ILE A 49 -12.77 11.61 -6.30
C ILE A 49 -13.20 11.37 -4.84
N VAL A 50 -13.16 12.39 -3.99
CA VAL A 50 -13.52 12.27 -2.56
C VAL A 50 -14.94 12.76 -2.24
N GLU A 51 -15.74 13.07 -3.26
CA GLU A 51 -17.15 13.41 -3.06
C GLU A 51 -18.00 12.21 -2.64
N ASP A 52 -19.08 12.48 -1.92
CA ASP A 52 -19.93 11.44 -1.30
C ASP A 52 -20.40 10.38 -2.31
N GLY A 53 -20.65 10.74 -3.57
CA GLY A 53 -21.05 9.80 -4.62
C GLY A 53 -19.95 8.82 -5.06
N ASN A 54 -18.68 9.14 -4.81
CA ASN A 54 -17.53 8.38 -5.29
C ASN A 54 -16.80 7.63 -4.16
N VAL A 55 -17.10 7.97 -2.90
CA VAL A 55 -16.41 7.44 -1.71
C VAL A 55 -16.52 5.90 -1.60
N ASP A 56 -17.65 5.32 -1.98
CA ASP A 56 -17.83 3.87 -1.94
C ASP A 56 -16.89 3.15 -2.93
N ARG A 57 -16.75 3.70 -4.15
CA ARG A 57 -15.80 3.18 -5.13
C ARG A 57 -14.36 3.31 -4.63
N VAL A 58 -14.01 4.49 -4.14
CA VAL A 58 -12.68 4.75 -3.56
C VAL A 58 -12.40 3.77 -2.42
N THR A 59 -13.39 3.50 -1.56
CA THR A 59 -13.26 2.55 -0.46
C THR A 59 -13.04 1.12 -0.97
N ARG A 60 -13.73 0.68 -2.01
CA ARG A 60 -13.47 -0.65 -2.62
C ARG A 60 -12.04 -0.77 -3.15
N VAL A 61 -11.53 0.28 -3.80
CA VAL A 61 -10.14 0.27 -4.30
C VAL A 61 -9.13 0.34 -3.15
N LEU A 62 -9.43 1.07 -2.07
CA LEU A 62 -8.60 1.08 -0.85
C LEU A 62 -8.55 -0.30 -0.18
N ASN A 63 -9.70 -0.99 -0.08
CA ASN A 63 -9.76 -2.35 0.47
C ASN A 63 -8.91 -3.31 -0.38
N LEU A 64 -9.00 -3.22 -1.71
CA LEU A 64 -8.17 -3.99 -2.63
C LEU A 64 -6.68 -3.65 -2.45
N ALA A 65 -6.32 -2.37 -2.43
CA ALA A 65 -4.94 -1.91 -2.24
C ALA A 65 -4.37 -2.38 -0.90
N HIS A 66 -5.18 -2.39 0.17
CA HIS A 66 -4.78 -2.93 1.47
C HIS A 66 -4.48 -4.43 1.37
N THR A 67 -5.35 -5.21 0.72
CA THR A 67 -5.13 -6.65 0.51
C THR A 67 -3.88 -6.92 -0.33
N GLU A 68 -3.65 -6.14 -1.38
CA GLU A 68 -2.41 -6.19 -2.18
C GLU A 68 -1.17 -5.90 -1.32
N CYS A 69 -1.27 -4.95 -0.36
CA CYS A 69 -0.17 -4.67 0.57
C CYS A 69 0.08 -5.84 1.52
N VAL A 70 -0.96 -6.47 2.07
CA VAL A 70 -0.83 -7.66 2.93
C VAL A 70 -0.16 -8.80 2.16
N GLU A 71 -0.52 -9.01 0.90
CA GLU A 71 0.08 -10.02 0.03
C GLU A 71 1.55 -9.69 -0.29
N MET A 72 1.89 -8.44 -0.58
CA MET A 72 3.28 -8.02 -0.81
C MET A 72 4.18 -8.26 0.40
N LEU A 73 3.62 -8.24 1.61
CA LEU A 73 4.35 -8.45 2.87
C LEU A 73 4.44 -9.94 3.28
N TYR A 74 3.87 -10.85 2.49
CA TYR A 74 4.11 -12.28 2.65
C TYR A 74 5.63 -12.59 2.56
N PRO A 75 6.25 -13.32 3.47
CA PRO A 75 5.73 -14.29 4.43
C PRO A 75 5.55 -13.76 5.87
N TYR A 76 5.62 -12.45 6.11
CA TYR A 76 5.51 -11.88 7.47
C TYR A 76 4.06 -11.73 7.95
N THR A 77 3.11 -11.70 7.02
CA THR A 77 1.66 -11.53 7.26
C THR A 77 0.89 -12.85 7.18
N LYS A 78 1.59 -13.97 6.97
CA LYS A 78 0.96 -15.27 6.74
C LYS A 78 0.06 -15.68 7.90
N LYS A 79 -1.23 -15.87 7.60
CA LYS A 79 -2.22 -16.47 8.49
C LYS A 79 -2.77 -17.74 7.84
N ALA A 80 -3.07 -18.77 8.64
CA ALA A 80 -3.79 -19.95 8.16
C ALA A 80 -5.28 -19.62 8.06
N LEU A 81 -5.96 -20.20 7.08
CA LEU A 81 -7.42 -20.15 7.02
C LEU A 81 -8.02 -20.89 8.22
N GLY A 82 -9.10 -20.31 8.79
CA GLY A 82 -9.91 -20.98 9.80
C GLY A 82 -10.71 -22.13 9.21
N GLU A 83 -11.23 -23.00 10.09
CA GLU A 83 -12.26 -23.97 9.71
C GLU A 83 -13.59 -23.21 9.54
N ASP A 84 -14.31 -23.45 8.45
CA ASP A 84 -15.61 -22.81 8.15
C ASP A 84 -15.59 -21.27 8.00
N GLU A 85 -14.48 -20.71 7.51
CA GLU A 85 -14.36 -19.27 7.24
C GLU A 85 -15.17 -18.87 6.01
N VAL A 86 -16.16 -17.99 6.17
CA VAL A 86 -16.98 -17.46 5.08
C VAL A 86 -16.39 -16.15 4.62
N MET A 87 -16.10 -16.05 3.32
CA MET A 87 -15.67 -14.83 2.67
C MET A 87 -16.75 -14.36 1.71
N ASP A 88 -17.15 -13.10 1.81
CA ASP A 88 -18.13 -12.48 0.93
C ASP A 88 -17.57 -11.22 0.25
N ASP A 89 -18.36 -10.59 -0.60
CA ASP A 89 -18.01 -9.38 -1.36
C ASP A 89 -18.65 -8.10 -0.79
N THR A 90 -19.15 -8.15 0.45
CA THR A 90 -19.76 -7.00 1.12
C THR A 90 -18.77 -5.84 1.22
N LEU A 91 -19.24 -4.63 0.93
CA LEU A 91 -18.42 -3.43 1.08
C LEU A 91 -18.21 -3.11 2.56
N GLU A 92 -17.02 -3.37 3.05
CA GLU A 92 -16.60 -2.93 4.36
C GLU A 92 -16.04 -1.50 4.29
N ILE A 93 -16.42 -0.68 5.27
CA ILE A 93 -15.96 0.71 5.41
C ILE A 93 -15.20 0.81 6.74
N PRO A 94 -13.92 0.39 6.78
CA PRO A 94 -13.13 0.44 8.01
C PRO A 94 -12.66 1.88 8.30
N ASP A 95 -12.61 2.26 9.57
CA ASP A 95 -11.97 3.52 10.00
C ASP A 95 -10.45 3.44 9.89
N THR A 96 -9.89 2.24 10.06
CA THR A 96 -8.46 1.97 10.01
C THR A 96 -8.16 0.69 9.25
N TYR A 97 -7.10 0.74 8.44
CA TYR A 97 -6.52 -0.42 7.78
C TYR A 97 -5.33 -0.92 8.59
N GLU A 98 -5.36 -2.18 8.98
CA GLU A 98 -4.38 -2.77 9.89
C GLU A 98 -3.62 -3.92 9.22
N ILE A 99 -2.30 -3.92 9.35
CA ILE A 99 -1.45 -5.02 8.86
C ILE A 99 -0.65 -5.56 10.03
N GLU A 100 -0.92 -6.79 10.41
CA GLU A 100 -0.18 -7.50 11.45
C GLU A 100 0.95 -8.31 10.83
N MET A 101 2.16 -8.12 11.32
CA MET A 101 3.36 -8.77 10.81
C MET A 101 4.13 -9.45 11.95
N THR A 102 4.61 -10.66 11.67
CA THR A 102 5.57 -11.36 12.54
C THR A 102 6.95 -11.31 11.90
N VAL A 103 7.82 -10.46 12.40
CA VAL A 103 9.14 -10.19 11.83
C VAL A 103 10.29 -10.70 12.73
N PRO A 104 11.46 -11.06 12.17
CA PRO A 104 12.64 -11.39 12.94
C PRO A 104 13.09 -10.20 13.83
N ALA A 105 13.65 -10.47 15.01
CA ALA A 105 14.19 -9.42 15.89
C ALA A 105 15.31 -8.58 15.26
N THR A 106 15.91 -9.09 14.17
CA THR A 106 16.94 -8.39 13.38
C THR A 106 16.38 -7.32 12.44
N PHE A 107 15.06 -7.16 12.36
CA PHE A 107 14.44 -6.14 11.52
C PHE A 107 14.70 -4.73 12.10
N ALA A 108 15.17 -3.80 11.26
CA ALA A 108 15.50 -2.46 11.70
C ALA A 108 14.23 -1.60 11.86
N ARG A 109 14.17 -0.78 12.92
CA ARG A 109 13.06 0.19 13.12
C ARG A 109 12.91 1.16 11.95
N THR A 110 14.04 1.62 11.38
CA THR A 110 14.06 2.52 10.22
C THR A 110 13.44 1.87 8.99
N THR A 111 13.66 0.57 8.78
CA THR A 111 13.03 -0.19 7.70
C THR A 111 11.51 -0.27 7.90
N MET A 112 11.05 -0.47 9.14
CA MET A 112 9.60 -0.47 9.42
C MET A 112 8.98 0.91 9.17
N GLN A 113 9.66 2.00 9.53
CA GLN A 113 9.19 3.36 9.22
C GLN A 113 9.10 3.59 7.71
N LEU A 114 10.09 3.14 6.94
CA LEU A 114 10.07 3.21 5.48
C LEU A 114 8.91 2.40 4.90
N LEU A 115 8.66 1.20 5.42
CA LEU A 115 7.53 0.35 5.00
C LEU A 115 6.19 1.05 5.22
N VAL A 116 5.97 1.62 6.41
CA VAL A 116 4.73 2.35 6.72
C VAL A 116 4.49 3.46 5.70
N GLN A 117 5.51 4.31 5.44
CA GLN A 117 5.37 5.40 4.48
C GLN A 117 5.17 4.89 3.04
N SER A 118 5.86 3.84 2.65
CA SER A 118 5.74 3.28 1.30
C SER A 118 4.40 2.59 1.07
N ILE A 119 3.85 1.92 2.09
CA ILE A 119 2.53 1.28 2.01
C ILE A 119 1.44 2.34 1.94
N HIS A 120 1.52 3.39 2.76
CA HIS A 120 0.59 4.52 2.70
C HIS A 120 0.56 5.12 1.29
N GLU A 121 1.73 5.46 0.76
CA GLU A 121 1.86 6.03 -0.58
C GLU A 121 1.39 5.05 -1.68
N TYR A 122 1.59 3.72 -1.49
CA TYR A 122 1.07 2.71 -2.40
C TYR A 122 -0.45 2.72 -2.45
N MET A 123 -1.12 2.74 -1.29
CA MET A 123 -2.58 2.75 -1.22
C MET A 123 -3.18 4.00 -1.87
N VAL A 124 -2.58 5.17 -1.61
CA VAL A 124 -2.98 6.45 -2.24
C VAL A 124 -2.80 6.38 -3.77
N CYS A 125 -1.61 5.97 -4.22
CA CYS A 125 -1.31 5.90 -5.66
C CYS A 125 -2.17 4.87 -6.39
N ARG A 126 -2.55 3.76 -5.74
CA ARG A 126 -3.39 2.73 -6.34
C ARG A 126 -4.81 3.24 -6.62
N VAL A 127 -5.35 4.02 -5.68
CA VAL A 127 -6.66 4.67 -5.88
C VAL A 127 -6.59 5.71 -7.00
N LEU A 128 -5.56 6.55 -7.00
CA LEU A 128 -5.38 7.57 -8.05
C LEU A 128 -5.18 6.95 -9.42
N GLN A 129 -4.43 5.86 -9.52
CA GLN A 129 -4.23 5.14 -10.77
C GLN A 129 -5.56 4.60 -11.32
N ASP A 130 -6.39 3.98 -10.47
CA ASP A 130 -7.72 3.50 -10.86
C ASP A 130 -8.61 4.66 -11.33
N TRP A 131 -8.66 5.74 -10.55
CA TRP A 131 -9.48 6.91 -10.85
C TRP A 131 -9.07 7.62 -12.13
N LEU A 132 -7.79 7.91 -12.29
CA LEU A 132 -7.25 8.62 -13.43
C LEU A 132 -7.27 7.79 -14.71
N SER A 133 -7.27 6.45 -14.60
CA SER A 133 -7.47 5.59 -15.77
C SER A 133 -8.84 5.80 -16.46
N MET A 134 -9.81 6.30 -15.70
CA MET A 134 -11.17 6.59 -16.21
C MET A 134 -11.35 8.06 -16.57
N THR A 135 -10.77 8.98 -15.80
CA THR A 135 -11.02 10.42 -15.91
C THR A 135 -9.97 11.13 -16.76
N SER A 136 -8.71 10.73 -16.68
CA SER A 136 -7.59 11.35 -17.41
C SER A 136 -6.60 10.30 -17.93
N VAL A 137 -6.89 9.74 -19.08
CA VAL A 137 -6.08 8.68 -19.71
C VAL A 137 -4.62 9.11 -19.93
N GLN A 138 -4.34 10.41 -20.05
CA GLN A 138 -2.98 10.93 -20.23
C GLN A 138 -2.16 10.85 -18.95
N SER A 139 -2.77 11.02 -17.79
CA SER A 139 -2.09 10.95 -16.47
C SER A 139 -1.88 9.50 -16.00
N ALA A 140 -2.70 8.57 -16.40
CA ALA A 140 -2.69 7.18 -15.92
C ALA A 140 -1.32 6.49 -16.03
N PRO A 141 -0.52 6.58 -17.13
CA PRO A 141 0.78 5.92 -17.24
C PRO A 141 1.81 6.42 -16.22
N VAL A 142 1.74 7.69 -15.83
CA VAL A 142 2.64 8.29 -14.84
C VAL A 142 2.39 7.67 -13.46
N TRP A 143 1.13 7.47 -13.11
CA TRP A 143 0.71 6.85 -11.86
C TRP A 143 1.02 5.35 -11.82
N ASP A 144 0.91 4.64 -12.95
CA ASP A 144 1.35 3.25 -13.08
C ASP A 144 2.85 3.12 -12.79
N ASP A 145 3.69 3.97 -13.40
CA ASP A 145 5.14 3.94 -13.19
C ASP A 145 5.50 4.27 -11.73
N LYS A 146 4.83 5.27 -11.13
CA LYS A 146 4.99 5.60 -9.70
C LYS A 146 4.64 4.41 -8.82
N LEU A 147 3.51 3.74 -9.09
CA LEU A 147 3.04 2.59 -8.35
C LEU A 147 4.06 1.43 -8.39
N GLN A 148 4.60 1.13 -9.57
CA GLN A 148 5.62 0.08 -9.74
C GLN A 148 6.91 0.41 -8.96
N ARG A 149 7.35 1.66 -8.96
CA ARG A 149 8.52 2.10 -8.18
C ARG A 149 8.30 1.93 -6.67
N ILE A 150 7.10 2.25 -6.18
CA ILE A 150 6.77 2.07 -4.75
C ILE A 150 6.75 0.57 -4.40
N LYS A 151 6.14 -0.25 -5.25
CA LYS A 151 6.12 -1.71 -5.09
C LYS A 151 7.54 -2.29 -4.98
N GLN A 152 8.46 -1.85 -5.83
CA GLN A 152 9.87 -2.25 -5.77
C GLN A 152 10.54 -1.80 -4.47
N LYS A 153 10.23 -0.59 -3.96
CA LYS A 153 10.74 -0.10 -2.67
C LYS A 153 10.27 -0.97 -1.50
N ILE A 154 8.99 -1.34 -1.48
CA ILE A 154 8.42 -2.23 -0.46
C ILE A 154 9.16 -3.57 -0.49
N GLN A 155 9.30 -4.20 -1.66
CA GLN A 155 9.99 -5.48 -1.83
C GLN A 155 11.47 -5.40 -1.40
N SER A 156 12.16 -4.33 -1.79
CA SER A 156 13.55 -4.09 -1.37
C SER A 156 13.69 -3.92 0.14
N ALA A 157 12.77 -3.18 0.78
CA ALA A 157 12.77 -2.98 2.21
C ALA A 157 12.58 -4.29 3.00
N LEU A 158 11.80 -5.24 2.48
CA LEU A 158 11.60 -6.56 3.09
C LEU A 158 12.89 -7.40 3.14
N LEU A 159 13.82 -7.15 2.23
CA LEU A 159 15.12 -7.83 2.17
C LEU A 159 16.17 -7.16 3.09
N SER A 160 15.89 -5.96 3.59
CA SER A 160 16.82 -5.20 4.44
C SER A 160 16.89 -5.78 5.85
N ARG A 161 18.10 -6.14 6.31
CA ARG A 161 18.35 -6.70 7.64
C ARG A 161 19.49 -5.96 8.32
N MET A 162 19.43 -5.84 9.64
CA MET A 162 20.50 -5.22 10.45
C MET A 162 21.83 -5.96 10.38
N ARG A 163 21.81 -7.26 10.08
CA ARG A 163 23.02 -8.09 10.00
C ARG A 163 23.22 -8.62 8.60
N TYR A 164 24.38 -8.33 8.03
CA TYR A 164 24.90 -9.01 6.86
C TYR A 164 25.26 -10.46 7.23
N VAL A 165 24.56 -11.43 6.64
CA VAL A 165 25.01 -12.83 6.70
C VAL A 165 26.11 -12.99 5.66
N ARG A 166 27.37 -12.82 6.07
CA ARG A 166 28.51 -13.20 5.23
C ARG A 166 28.54 -14.72 5.14
N ARG A 167 28.21 -15.27 3.99
CA ARG A 167 28.52 -16.66 3.70
C ARG A 167 30.05 -16.78 3.65
N LYS A 168 30.65 -17.50 4.59
CA LYS A 168 32.03 -17.94 4.46
C LYS A 168 32.06 -18.95 3.31
N LEU A 169 32.52 -18.54 2.15
CA LEU A 169 32.96 -19.47 1.12
C LEU A 169 34.16 -20.23 1.73
N LYS A 170 34.00 -21.51 1.98
CA LYS A 170 35.13 -22.40 2.21
C LYS A 170 35.71 -22.69 0.83
N PRO A 171 36.91 -22.20 0.48
CA PRO A 171 37.61 -22.74 -0.67
C PRO A 171 37.96 -24.19 -0.32
N PHE A 172 37.54 -25.11 -1.09
CA PHE A 172 37.79 -26.55 -1.12
C PHE A 172 38.39 -27.19 0.13
#